data_f97482525105525869707f18c37af478
#
_entry.id   f97482525105525869707f18c37af478
#
_cell.length_a   1.000
_cell.length_b   1.000
_cell.length_c   1.000
_cell.angle_alpha   90.00
_cell.angle_beta   90.00
_cell.angle_gamma   90.00
#
_symmetry.space_group_name_H-M   'P 1'
#
loop_
_entity.id
_entity.type
_entity.pdbx_description
1 polymer ?
#
loop_
_entity_poly.entity_id
_entity_poly.type
_entity_poly.pdbx_seq_one_letter_code
_entity_poly.pdbx_strand_id
1 'polypeptide(L)'
;MRTGYSIAIGLVAAALAIPATAAEFTLKIGVAGAEDTEHNMAKVLKEAVERVSNKRIEVQIFPRNTLGSQSAIIQGMQFGTIEGLITPADFYSGIDARMGVLSFPFLFKDRAHANRVLANQELANKIADMVTPKGIVGCGTVATADVRYMTRQGLHTLADFNGKKLRINGTDAERERFRRLGATSVAMNLPDMIAAMQNKTIDGSGSGITIFVNFNLETVSKDLLIIEDTLINSFCGLSKKWLDTLPADLRQGVITETRKLFPKGVQFSDEFNVSLTKKWEERGGKFIRLSAAEQDQVRKLLANVGEVVTDGKPDARAFYNEVKAVSDKVQ
;
A
#
# COMPACT_ATOMS: atom_id res chain seq x y z
N MET A 1 12.55 -73.57 -47.89
CA MET A 1 12.11 -72.76 -46.72
C MET A 1 13.06 -71.61 -46.53
N ARG A 2 12.65 -70.42 -46.91
CA ARG A 2 13.46 -69.17 -46.72
C ARG A 2 12.81 -68.34 -45.69
N THR A 3 13.39 -68.22 -44.52
CA THR A 3 12.94 -67.36 -43.39
C THR A 3 13.53 -65.95 -43.61
N GLY A 4 12.62 -64.99 -43.87
CA GLY A 4 12.98 -63.56 -43.94
C GLY A 4 12.94 -62.94 -42.56
N TYR A 5 14.02 -62.29 -42.15
CA TYR A 5 14.10 -61.44 -40.93
C TYR A 5 13.79 -60.01 -41.32
N SER A 6 12.69 -59.45 -40.78
CA SER A 6 12.38 -58.02 -40.89
C SER A 6 13.04 -57.29 -39.70
N ILE A 7 13.97 -56.37 -40.00
CA ILE A 7 14.57 -55.46 -39.03
C ILE A 7 13.70 -54.22 -38.95
N ALA A 8 13.05 -54.04 -37.78
CA ALA A 8 12.32 -52.79 -37.45
C ALA A 8 13.32 -51.74 -36.90
N ILE A 9 13.52 -50.68 -37.67
CA ILE A 9 14.32 -49.51 -37.23
C ILE A 9 13.41 -48.62 -36.39
N GLY A 10 13.58 -48.65 -35.05
CA GLY A 10 12.91 -47.73 -34.14
C GLY A 10 13.56 -46.36 -34.18
N LEU A 11 12.83 -45.33 -34.64
CA LEU A 11 13.23 -43.92 -34.56
C LEU A 11 13.07 -43.45 -33.09
N VAL A 12 14.17 -43.29 -32.38
CA VAL A 12 14.19 -42.63 -31.04
C VAL A 12 14.18 -41.13 -31.28
N ALA A 13 13.03 -40.50 -31.07
CA ALA A 13 12.90 -39.05 -31.02
C ALA A 13 13.53 -38.55 -29.71
N ALA A 14 14.75 -38.04 -29.76
CA ALA A 14 15.39 -37.35 -28.66
C ALA A 14 14.66 -36.01 -28.45
N ALA A 15 13.80 -35.96 -27.46
CA ALA A 15 13.22 -34.70 -26.95
C ALA A 15 14.38 -33.87 -26.39
N LEU A 16 14.72 -32.79 -27.07
CA LEU A 16 15.64 -31.77 -26.58
C LEU A 16 14.95 -31.09 -25.38
N ALA A 17 15.27 -31.56 -24.17
CA ALA A 17 14.96 -30.84 -22.96
C ALA A 17 15.74 -29.52 -22.99
N ILE A 18 15.06 -28.40 -23.30
CA ILE A 18 15.64 -27.06 -23.16
C ILE A 18 15.90 -26.90 -21.66
N PRO A 19 17.16 -26.71 -21.23
CA PRO A 19 17.43 -26.48 -19.82
C PRO A 19 16.66 -25.22 -19.41
N ALA A 20 15.85 -25.31 -18.36
CA ALA A 20 15.27 -24.13 -17.72
C ALA A 20 16.44 -23.29 -17.20
N THR A 21 16.79 -22.23 -17.91
CA THR A 21 17.82 -21.29 -17.45
C THR A 21 17.34 -20.68 -16.14
N ALA A 22 18.13 -20.82 -15.08
CA ALA A 22 17.89 -20.12 -13.83
C ALA A 22 17.80 -18.62 -14.11
N ALA A 23 16.89 -17.92 -13.39
CA ALA A 23 16.76 -16.49 -13.56
C ALA A 23 18.09 -15.78 -13.23
N GLU A 24 18.45 -14.81 -14.05
CA GLU A 24 19.70 -14.05 -13.91
C GLU A 24 19.60 -13.03 -12.77
N PHE A 25 18.38 -12.53 -12.50
CA PHE A 25 18.10 -11.50 -11.52
C PHE A 25 16.93 -11.90 -10.64
N THR A 26 16.92 -11.40 -9.41
CA THR A 26 15.79 -11.59 -8.47
C THR A 26 15.22 -10.22 -8.09
N LEU A 27 13.89 -10.12 -8.09
CA LEU A 27 13.12 -8.98 -7.57
C LEU A 27 12.32 -9.44 -6.35
N LYS A 28 12.80 -9.15 -5.14
CA LYS A 28 12.06 -9.36 -3.89
C LYS A 28 11.15 -8.17 -3.64
N ILE A 29 9.85 -8.41 -3.54
CA ILE A 29 8.82 -7.39 -3.26
C ILE A 29 8.20 -7.65 -1.89
N GLY A 30 8.36 -6.70 -0.97
CA GLY A 30 7.68 -6.68 0.31
C GLY A 30 6.26 -6.12 0.19
N VAL A 31 5.31 -6.68 0.94
CA VAL A 31 3.96 -6.13 1.17
C VAL A 31 3.56 -6.32 2.63
N ALA A 32 2.77 -5.37 3.17
CA ALA A 32 2.40 -5.39 4.59
C ALA A 32 1.38 -6.48 4.93
N GLY A 33 0.40 -6.68 4.06
CA GLY A 33 -0.68 -7.65 4.23
C GLY A 33 -0.47 -8.95 3.47
N ALA A 34 -1.49 -9.79 3.48
CA ALA A 34 -1.60 -10.98 2.64
C ALA A 34 -3.05 -11.12 2.19
N GLU A 35 -3.26 -11.61 0.96
CA GLU A 35 -4.60 -11.76 0.36
C GLU A 35 -5.39 -10.43 0.43
N ASP A 36 -4.73 -9.36 0.02
CA ASP A 36 -5.26 -8.00 -0.04
C ASP A 36 -4.89 -7.32 -1.36
N THR A 37 -5.27 -6.04 -1.50
CA THR A 37 -5.01 -5.25 -2.71
C THR A 37 -3.51 -5.20 -3.03
N GLU A 38 -2.65 -4.88 -2.05
CA GLU A 38 -1.20 -4.76 -2.26
C GLU A 38 -0.56 -6.09 -2.66
N HIS A 39 -0.97 -7.19 -2.01
CA HIS A 39 -0.48 -8.53 -2.33
C HIS A 39 -0.90 -8.96 -3.75
N ASN A 40 -2.14 -8.68 -4.17
CA ASN A 40 -2.57 -8.98 -5.54
C ASN A 40 -1.90 -8.10 -6.58
N MET A 41 -1.66 -6.84 -6.27
CA MET A 41 -0.86 -5.97 -7.14
C MET A 41 0.56 -6.52 -7.32
N ALA A 42 1.17 -7.04 -6.24
CA ALA A 42 2.47 -7.71 -6.33
C ALA A 42 2.42 -8.97 -7.21
N LYS A 43 1.35 -9.77 -7.15
CA LYS A 43 1.14 -10.93 -8.04
C LYS A 43 1.06 -10.51 -9.52
N VAL A 44 0.29 -9.46 -9.83
CA VAL A 44 0.17 -8.93 -11.19
C VAL A 44 1.51 -8.37 -11.69
N LEU A 45 2.25 -7.66 -10.83
CA LEU A 45 3.59 -7.17 -11.18
C LEU A 45 4.56 -8.34 -11.41
N LYS A 46 4.50 -9.40 -10.61
CA LYS A 46 5.29 -10.62 -10.82
C LYS A 46 5.07 -11.19 -12.23
N GLU A 47 3.83 -11.46 -12.59
CA GLU A 47 3.49 -12.01 -13.90
C GLU A 47 4.00 -11.12 -15.05
N ALA A 48 3.87 -9.82 -14.90
CA ALA A 48 4.28 -8.87 -15.92
C ALA A 48 5.80 -8.74 -16.05
N VAL A 49 6.52 -8.65 -14.93
CA VAL A 49 7.97 -8.54 -14.91
C VAL A 49 8.61 -9.84 -15.43
N GLU A 50 8.14 -11.00 -14.99
CA GLU A 50 8.63 -12.29 -15.47
C GLU A 50 8.35 -12.49 -16.98
N ARG A 51 7.22 -11.99 -17.47
CA ARG A 51 6.89 -12.03 -18.90
C ARG A 51 7.77 -11.09 -19.72
N VAL A 52 7.90 -9.81 -19.34
CA VAL A 52 8.66 -8.81 -20.11
C VAL A 52 10.16 -9.09 -20.10
N SER A 53 10.65 -9.76 -19.07
CA SER A 53 12.05 -10.20 -18.96
C SER A 53 12.34 -11.55 -19.62
N ASN A 54 11.35 -12.21 -20.24
CA ASN A 54 11.46 -13.59 -20.71
C ASN A 54 11.99 -14.53 -19.61
N LYS A 55 11.49 -14.35 -18.37
CA LYS A 55 11.88 -15.07 -17.15
C LYS A 55 13.34 -14.90 -16.73
N ARG A 56 14.06 -13.92 -17.27
CA ARG A 56 15.40 -13.55 -16.80
C ARG A 56 15.38 -12.91 -15.41
N ILE A 57 14.22 -12.35 -14.99
CA ILE A 57 13.97 -11.85 -13.64
C ILE A 57 12.96 -12.78 -12.97
N GLU A 58 13.33 -13.37 -11.82
CA GLU A 58 12.41 -14.06 -10.91
C GLU A 58 11.85 -13.06 -9.92
N VAL A 59 10.51 -13.00 -9.74
CA VAL A 59 9.88 -12.15 -8.74
C VAL A 59 9.43 -12.99 -7.55
N GLN A 60 9.90 -12.64 -6.38
CA GLN A 60 9.57 -13.27 -5.10
C GLN A 60 8.76 -12.28 -4.24
N ILE A 61 7.55 -12.68 -3.82
CA ILE A 61 6.66 -11.84 -3.01
C ILE A 61 6.78 -12.23 -1.55
N PHE A 62 6.97 -11.24 -0.69
CA PHE A 62 7.15 -11.39 0.75
C PHE A 62 6.03 -10.67 1.51
N PRO A 63 4.91 -11.36 1.81
CA PRO A 63 3.78 -10.78 2.54
C PRO A 63 4.06 -10.69 4.05
N ARG A 64 3.16 -10.00 4.77
CA ARG A 64 3.14 -9.89 6.24
C ARG A 64 4.43 -9.32 6.84
N ASN A 65 5.08 -8.40 6.14
CA ASN A 65 6.34 -7.78 6.59
C ASN A 65 7.47 -8.80 6.87
N THR A 66 7.51 -9.92 6.16
CA THR A 66 8.53 -10.97 6.38
C THR A 66 9.95 -10.52 6.01
N LEU A 67 10.10 -9.44 5.23
CA LEU A 67 11.40 -8.78 4.97
C LEU A 67 11.78 -7.73 6.03
N GLY A 68 10.93 -7.49 7.02
CA GLY A 68 11.14 -6.48 8.05
C GLY A 68 10.06 -5.39 8.05
N SER A 69 10.25 -4.35 8.87
CA SER A 69 9.35 -3.19 8.86
C SER A 69 9.44 -2.41 7.55
N GLN A 70 8.40 -1.66 7.19
CA GLN A 70 8.38 -0.84 5.98
C GLN A 70 9.58 0.12 5.92
N SER A 71 9.94 0.75 7.05
CA SER A 71 11.10 1.63 7.12
C SER A 71 12.41 0.88 6.86
N ALA A 72 12.56 -0.34 7.40
CA ALA A 72 13.75 -1.17 7.15
C ALA A 72 13.82 -1.62 5.69
N ILE A 73 12.69 -1.96 5.06
CA ILE A 73 12.63 -2.32 3.64
C ILE A 73 12.99 -1.11 2.77
N ILE A 74 12.47 0.09 3.07
CA ILE A 74 12.81 1.34 2.35
C ILE A 74 14.32 1.60 2.42
N GLN A 75 14.94 1.46 3.59
CA GLN A 75 16.39 1.57 3.73
C GLN A 75 17.13 0.49 2.92
N GLY A 76 16.64 -0.76 2.97
CA GLY A 76 17.17 -1.87 2.16
C GLY A 76 17.14 -1.57 0.66
N MET A 77 16.05 -0.94 0.18
CA MET A 77 15.93 -0.51 -1.21
C MET A 77 16.94 0.58 -1.57
N GLN A 78 17.18 1.55 -0.69
CA GLN A 78 18.19 2.58 -0.88
C GLN A 78 19.61 2.00 -0.93
N PHE A 79 19.88 0.95 -0.17
CA PHE A 79 21.16 0.22 -0.17
C PHE A 79 21.26 -0.85 -1.27
N GLY A 80 20.14 -1.23 -1.91
CA GLY A 80 20.09 -2.26 -2.95
C GLY A 80 20.10 -3.70 -2.42
N THR A 81 19.74 -3.91 -1.15
CA THR A 81 19.63 -5.25 -0.52
C THR A 81 18.22 -5.83 -0.60
N ILE A 82 17.23 -4.97 -0.88
CA ILE A 82 15.83 -5.32 -1.17
C ILE A 82 15.44 -4.56 -2.44
N GLU A 83 14.67 -5.21 -3.32
CA GLU A 83 14.45 -4.70 -4.66
C GLU A 83 13.13 -3.92 -4.78
N GLY A 84 12.09 -4.24 -4.00
CA GLY A 84 10.79 -3.57 -4.12
C GLY A 84 9.92 -3.61 -2.87
N LEU A 85 8.99 -2.64 -2.80
CA LEU A 85 7.98 -2.52 -1.74
C LEU A 85 6.70 -1.92 -2.29
N ILE A 86 5.56 -2.51 -1.96
CA ILE A 86 4.24 -1.90 -2.11
C ILE A 86 3.70 -1.65 -0.70
N THR A 87 3.44 -0.38 -0.38
CA THR A 87 2.98 0.03 0.96
C THR A 87 2.31 1.41 0.88
N PRO A 88 1.55 1.85 1.89
CA PRO A 88 1.06 3.22 1.93
C PRO A 88 2.17 4.25 1.69
N ALA A 89 1.88 5.24 0.86
CA ALA A 89 2.85 6.25 0.41
C ALA A 89 3.47 7.04 1.57
N ASP A 90 2.71 7.23 2.64
CA ASP A 90 3.14 7.99 3.82
C ASP A 90 4.33 7.34 4.57
N PHE A 91 4.59 6.03 4.41
CA PHE A 91 5.82 5.42 4.93
C PHE A 91 7.09 5.97 4.29
N TYR A 92 6.99 6.51 3.07
CA TYR A 92 8.11 7.15 2.38
C TYR A 92 8.34 8.60 2.86
N SER A 93 7.47 9.16 3.72
CA SER A 93 7.60 10.54 4.22
C SER A 93 8.90 10.78 5.02
N GLY A 94 9.48 9.73 5.58
CA GLY A 94 10.78 9.80 6.26
C GLY A 94 11.97 10.10 5.33
N ILE A 95 11.85 9.82 4.03
CA ILE A 95 12.86 10.13 3.02
C ILE A 95 12.48 11.31 2.12
N ASP A 96 11.17 11.56 1.96
CA ASP A 96 10.63 12.74 1.28
C ASP A 96 9.26 13.12 1.87
N ALA A 97 9.19 14.26 2.53
CA ALA A 97 7.98 14.70 3.24
C ALA A 97 6.76 14.88 2.32
N ARG A 98 6.97 15.07 1.01
CA ARG A 98 5.89 15.18 0.00
C ARG A 98 5.05 13.91 -0.09
N MET A 99 5.66 12.74 0.14
CA MET A 99 4.94 11.45 0.09
C MET A 99 3.86 11.34 1.18
N GLY A 100 4.04 12.03 2.31
CA GLY A 100 3.04 12.09 3.39
C GLY A 100 1.78 12.91 3.04
N VAL A 101 1.87 13.79 2.04
CA VAL A 101 0.74 14.65 1.64
C VAL A 101 -0.48 13.83 1.21
N LEU A 102 -0.25 12.69 0.56
CA LEU A 102 -1.33 11.86 0.02
C LEU A 102 -2.27 11.27 1.09
N SER A 103 -1.87 11.29 2.37
CA SER A 103 -2.68 10.83 3.51
C SER A 103 -3.31 11.97 4.33
N PHE A 104 -3.25 13.22 3.85
CA PHE A 104 -3.84 14.35 4.57
C PHE A 104 -5.36 14.26 4.62
N PRO A 105 -5.96 14.63 5.76
CA PRO A 105 -7.42 14.64 5.89
C PRO A 105 -8.11 15.50 4.83
N PHE A 106 -9.21 14.96 4.30
CA PHE A 106 -10.08 15.61 3.32
C PHE A 106 -9.40 16.13 2.04
N LEU A 107 -8.20 15.60 1.72
CA LEU A 107 -7.53 15.90 0.45
C LEU A 107 -8.32 15.35 -0.75
N PHE A 108 -9.01 14.24 -0.54
CA PHE A 108 -9.87 13.60 -1.51
C PHE A 108 -11.28 13.41 -0.94
N LYS A 109 -12.30 13.43 -1.79
CA LYS A 109 -13.71 13.24 -1.39
C LYS A 109 -13.99 11.80 -0.96
N ASP A 110 -13.48 10.86 -1.76
CA ASP A 110 -13.60 9.43 -1.56
C ASP A 110 -12.52 8.69 -2.36
N ARG A 111 -12.48 7.37 -2.30
CA ARG A 111 -11.48 6.56 -2.98
C ARG A 111 -11.57 6.65 -4.51
N ALA A 112 -12.80 6.68 -5.06
CA ALA A 112 -12.99 6.83 -6.50
C ALA A 112 -12.49 8.18 -7.00
N HIS A 113 -12.77 9.25 -6.27
CA HIS A 113 -12.25 10.58 -6.55
C HIS A 113 -10.71 10.62 -6.44
N ALA A 114 -10.13 10.05 -5.38
CA ALA A 114 -8.69 9.96 -5.23
C ALA A 114 -8.04 9.26 -6.44
N ASN A 115 -8.60 8.14 -6.89
CA ASN A 115 -8.07 7.41 -8.04
C ASN A 115 -8.18 8.20 -9.34
N ARG A 116 -9.24 9.02 -9.54
CA ARG A 116 -9.31 9.94 -10.69
C ARG A 116 -8.24 11.04 -10.62
N VAL A 117 -8.01 11.60 -9.44
CA VAL A 117 -6.95 12.62 -9.21
C VAL A 117 -5.58 12.01 -9.46
N LEU A 118 -5.29 10.84 -8.89
CA LEU A 118 -4.01 10.13 -9.03
C LEU A 118 -3.77 9.59 -10.44
N ALA A 119 -4.82 9.45 -11.27
CA ALA A 119 -4.71 9.13 -12.69
C ALA A 119 -4.34 10.32 -13.57
N ASN A 120 -4.29 11.55 -13.04
CA ASN A 120 -3.73 12.68 -13.77
C ASN A 120 -2.27 12.39 -14.11
N GLN A 121 -1.93 12.35 -15.41
CA GLN A 121 -0.64 11.84 -15.88
C GLN A 121 0.56 12.65 -15.36
N GLU A 122 0.43 13.97 -15.28
CA GLU A 122 1.49 14.83 -14.76
C GLU A 122 1.74 14.57 -13.28
N LEU A 123 0.66 14.53 -12.48
CA LEU A 123 0.74 14.23 -11.06
C LEU A 123 1.26 12.80 -10.80
N ALA A 124 0.77 11.81 -11.55
CA ALA A 124 1.20 10.41 -11.43
C ALA A 124 2.70 10.25 -11.69
N ASN A 125 3.21 10.87 -12.77
CA ASN A 125 4.63 10.87 -13.10
C ASN A 125 5.45 11.57 -12.01
N LYS A 126 4.99 12.73 -11.54
CA LYS A 126 5.65 13.48 -10.47
C LYS A 126 5.76 12.67 -9.18
N ILE A 127 4.67 11.99 -8.76
CA ILE A 127 4.70 11.11 -7.59
C ILE A 127 5.66 9.94 -7.80
N ALA A 128 5.61 9.28 -8.96
CA ALA A 128 6.48 8.13 -9.26
C ALA A 128 7.97 8.51 -9.25
N ASP A 129 8.31 9.71 -9.70
CA ASP A 129 9.71 10.17 -9.78
C ASP A 129 10.19 10.90 -8.51
N MET A 130 9.28 11.24 -7.61
CA MET A 130 9.56 12.08 -6.43
C MET A 130 10.67 11.56 -5.54
N VAL A 131 10.72 10.25 -5.33
CA VAL A 131 11.72 9.58 -4.46
C VAL A 131 12.90 9.01 -5.24
N THR A 132 12.99 9.25 -6.56
CA THR A 132 14.11 8.79 -7.39
C THR A 132 15.46 9.36 -6.94
N PRO A 133 15.59 10.65 -6.56
CA PRO A 133 16.81 11.18 -5.98
C PRO A 133 17.20 10.54 -4.65
N LYS A 134 16.27 9.84 -4.00
CA LYS A 134 16.48 9.10 -2.75
C LYS A 134 16.77 7.61 -2.98
N GLY A 135 17.01 7.21 -4.24
CA GLY A 135 17.36 5.83 -4.61
C GLY A 135 16.19 4.88 -4.85
N ILE A 136 14.98 5.40 -5.03
CA ILE A 136 13.77 4.59 -5.26
C ILE A 136 13.02 5.12 -6.47
N VAL A 137 12.71 4.25 -7.43
CA VAL A 137 11.92 4.55 -8.63
C VAL A 137 10.49 4.08 -8.43
N GLY A 138 9.53 4.98 -8.58
CA GLY A 138 8.11 4.63 -8.39
C GLY A 138 7.49 3.92 -9.58
N CYS A 139 6.63 2.93 -9.27
CA CYS A 139 5.75 2.27 -10.25
C CYS A 139 4.40 3.00 -10.40
N GLY A 140 3.95 3.68 -9.33
CA GLY A 140 2.69 4.41 -9.31
C GLY A 140 2.02 4.41 -7.94
N THR A 141 0.86 5.07 -7.87
CA THR A 141 0.09 5.24 -6.64
C THR A 141 -1.39 5.02 -6.92
N VAL A 142 -2.08 4.30 -6.04
CA VAL A 142 -3.53 4.12 -6.08
C VAL A 142 -4.14 4.22 -4.69
N ALA A 143 -5.35 4.75 -4.58
CA ALA A 143 -6.13 4.73 -3.34
C ALA A 143 -6.69 3.31 -3.13
N THR A 144 -6.26 2.65 -2.06
CA THR A 144 -6.55 1.23 -1.82
C THR A 144 -7.61 1.00 -0.74
N ALA A 145 -7.75 1.87 0.23
CA ALA A 145 -8.74 1.72 1.29
C ALA A 145 -9.15 3.05 1.93
N ASP A 146 -10.36 3.05 2.48
CA ASP A 146 -10.81 4.08 3.42
C ASP A 146 -10.30 3.72 4.82
N VAL A 147 -9.85 4.72 5.58
CA VAL A 147 -9.46 4.49 6.98
C VAL A 147 -10.70 4.34 7.84
N ARG A 148 -10.71 3.30 8.65
CA ARG A 148 -11.70 3.03 9.69
C ARG A 148 -10.99 2.97 11.03
N TYR A 149 -11.72 3.21 12.11
CA TYR A 149 -11.18 3.31 13.45
C TYR A 149 -11.78 2.24 14.36
N MET A 150 -10.94 1.59 15.14
CA MET A 150 -11.35 0.61 16.13
C MET A 150 -10.68 0.89 17.47
N THR A 151 -11.43 0.73 18.54
CA THR A 151 -10.89 0.53 19.89
C THR A 151 -11.53 -0.70 20.54
N ARG A 152 -10.91 -1.22 21.58
CA ARG A 152 -11.44 -2.38 22.34
C ARG A 152 -12.81 -2.09 22.97
N GLN A 153 -13.10 -0.83 23.31
CA GLN A 153 -14.36 -0.41 23.90
C GLN A 153 -15.42 0.03 22.87
N GLY A 154 -15.05 0.08 21.58
CA GLY A 154 -15.81 0.73 20.52
C GLY A 154 -15.54 2.25 20.47
N LEU A 155 -15.90 2.85 19.35
CA LEU A 155 -15.92 4.29 19.11
C LEU A 155 -17.28 4.60 18.48
N HIS A 156 -18.14 5.31 19.19
CA HIS A 156 -19.49 5.60 18.73
C HIS A 156 -19.74 7.11 18.58
N THR A 157 -18.95 7.92 19.28
CA THR A 157 -19.01 9.38 19.27
C THR A 157 -17.61 9.96 19.08
N LEU A 158 -17.52 11.23 18.70
CA LEU A 158 -16.25 11.95 18.64
C LEU A 158 -15.57 12.02 20.02
N ALA A 159 -16.35 12.13 21.10
CA ALA A 159 -15.83 12.18 22.46
C ALA A 159 -15.10 10.89 22.89
N ASP A 160 -15.43 9.76 22.29
CA ASP A 160 -14.80 8.46 22.61
C ASP A 160 -13.32 8.39 22.25
N PHE A 161 -12.82 9.30 21.43
CA PHE A 161 -11.38 9.42 21.14
C PHE A 161 -10.58 9.97 22.32
N ASN A 162 -11.22 10.73 23.23
CA ASN A 162 -10.51 11.39 24.31
C ASN A 162 -9.77 10.39 25.20
N GLY A 163 -8.45 10.62 25.35
CA GLY A 163 -7.59 9.83 26.21
C GLY A 163 -7.23 8.44 25.65
N LYS A 164 -7.72 8.05 24.46
CA LYS A 164 -7.37 6.77 23.85
C LYS A 164 -5.93 6.79 23.32
N LYS A 165 -5.24 5.67 23.47
CA LYS A 165 -3.94 5.41 22.87
C LYS A 165 -4.15 4.64 21.57
N LEU A 166 -3.92 5.31 20.44
CA LEU A 166 -4.15 4.74 19.12
C LEU A 166 -2.85 4.50 18.38
N ARG A 167 -2.72 3.31 17.80
CA ARG A 167 -1.57 2.97 16.96
C ARG A 167 -1.59 3.79 15.67
N ILE A 168 -0.41 4.24 15.27
CA ILE A 168 -0.16 4.92 14.00
C ILE A 168 1.04 4.29 13.26
N ASN A 169 1.16 4.59 11.96
CA ASN A 169 2.35 4.27 11.16
C ASN A 169 3.56 5.15 11.53
N GLY A 170 3.33 6.28 12.19
CA GLY A 170 4.37 7.19 12.67
C GLY A 170 4.52 8.46 11.85
N THR A 171 3.53 8.80 11.01
CA THR A 171 3.56 10.03 10.21
C THR A 171 3.12 11.25 11.00
N ASP A 172 3.58 12.44 10.59
CA ASP A 172 3.20 13.69 11.24
C ASP A 172 1.71 13.98 11.06
N ALA A 173 1.13 13.60 9.91
CA ALA A 173 -0.30 13.76 9.65
C ALA A 173 -1.16 12.92 10.59
N GLU A 174 -0.78 11.66 10.84
CA GLU A 174 -1.50 10.81 11.80
C GLU A 174 -1.36 11.34 13.23
N ARG A 175 -0.16 11.79 13.62
CA ARG A 175 0.06 12.40 14.96
C ARG A 175 -0.84 13.60 15.17
N GLU A 176 -0.85 14.53 14.22
CA GLU A 176 -1.64 15.75 14.32
C GLU A 176 -3.14 15.47 14.27
N ARG A 177 -3.57 14.55 13.41
CA ARG A 177 -4.96 14.11 13.31
C ARG A 177 -5.48 13.56 14.64
N PHE A 178 -4.78 12.56 15.23
CA PHE A 178 -5.20 11.98 16.50
C PHE A 178 -5.12 12.96 17.66
N ARG A 179 -4.11 13.83 17.71
CA ARG A 179 -4.02 14.89 18.71
C ARG A 179 -5.26 15.78 18.70
N ARG A 180 -5.74 16.15 17.51
CA ARG A 180 -6.95 16.98 17.36
C ARG A 180 -8.24 16.24 17.72
N LEU A 181 -8.28 14.94 17.49
CA LEU A 181 -9.39 14.09 17.91
C LEU A 181 -9.36 13.78 19.42
N GLY A 182 -8.35 14.24 20.16
CA GLY A 182 -8.24 14.01 21.62
C GLY A 182 -7.53 12.71 22.00
N ALA A 183 -6.95 12.00 21.03
CA ALA A 183 -6.25 10.74 21.25
C ALA A 183 -4.72 10.92 21.31
N THR A 184 -4.04 9.97 21.95
CA THR A 184 -2.58 9.88 21.96
C THR A 184 -2.12 8.87 20.93
N SER A 185 -1.13 9.26 20.10
CA SER A 185 -0.56 8.42 19.06
C SER A 185 0.59 7.55 19.59
N VAL A 186 0.59 6.27 19.23
CA VAL A 186 1.69 5.33 19.52
C VAL A 186 2.19 4.74 18.20
N ALA A 187 3.39 5.15 17.77
CA ALA A 187 3.99 4.63 16.54
C ALA A 187 4.51 3.21 16.78
N MET A 188 4.06 2.26 15.96
CA MET A 188 4.54 0.87 15.97
C MET A 188 4.26 0.16 14.64
N ASN A 189 5.02 -0.89 14.37
CA ASN A 189 4.80 -1.74 13.21
C ASN A 189 3.48 -2.51 13.30
N LEU A 190 2.91 -2.87 12.17
CA LEU A 190 1.63 -3.57 12.11
C LEU A 190 1.64 -4.92 12.88
N PRO A 191 2.66 -5.78 12.77
CA PRO A 191 2.68 -7.03 13.54
C PRO A 191 2.62 -6.82 15.06
N ASP A 192 3.24 -5.75 15.57
CA ASP A 192 3.29 -5.46 17.01
C ASP A 192 1.94 -4.97 17.54
N MET A 193 1.11 -4.38 16.68
CA MET A 193 -0.21 -3.82 17.04
C MET A 193 -1.12 -4.86 17.70
N ILE A 194 -1.17 -6.09 17.19
CA ILE A 194 -2.07 -7.13 17.69
C ILE A 194 -1.72 -7.47 19.14
N ALA A 195 -0.43 -7.73 19.41
CA ALA A 195 0.04 -8.01 20.76
C ALA A 195 -0.20 -6.80 21.70
N ALA A 196 0.03 -5.58 21.21
CA ALA A 196 -0.20 -4.35 21.98
C ALA A 196 -1.68 -4.15 22.33
N MET A 197 -2.61 -4.48 21.44
CA MET A 197 -4.06 -4.45 21.71
C MET A 197 -4.45 -5.53 22.73
N GLN A 198 -3.94 -6.75 22.60
CA GLN A 198 -4.21 -7.85 23.53
C GLN A 198 -3.68 -7.55 24.94
N ASN A 199 -2.46 -7.00 25.02
CA ASN A 199 -1.81 -6.61 26.28
C ASN A 199 -2.32 -5.27 26.84
N LYS A 200 -3.27 -4.61 26.16
CA LYS A 200 -3.87 -3.34 26.59
C LYS A 200 -2.87 -2.17 26.68
N THR A 201 -1.75 -2.22 25.96
CA THR A 201 -0.77 -1.13 25.90
C THR A 201 -1.23 -0.01 24.96
N ILE A 202 -2.10 -0.36 23.99
CA ILE A 202 -2.87 0.57 23.18
C ILE A 202 -4.36 0.22 23.25
N ASP A 203 -5.20 1.18 22.95
CA ASP A 203 -6.66 0.98 22.91
C ASP A 203 -7.16 0.53 21.55
N GLY A 204 -6.49 0.91 20.46
CA GLY A 204 -6.93 0.60 19.12
C GLY A 204 -6.05 1.17 18.02
N SER A 205 -6.61 1.29 16.81
CA SER A 205 -5.91 1.80 15.62
C SER A 205 -6.88 2.37 14.58
N GLY A 206 -6.37 3.24 13.71
CA GLY A 206 -6.96 3.53 12.41
C GLY A 206 -6.29 2.68 11.34
N SER A 207 -7.07 2.05 10.44
CA SER A 207 -6.52 1.28 9.31
C SER A 207 -7.59 0.99 8.24
N GLY A 208 -7.19 0.38 7.14
CA GLY A 208 -8.12 -0.18 6.15
C GLY A 208 -8.82 -1.44 6.65
N ILE A 209 -10.00 -1.73 6.08
CA ILE A 209 -10.80 -2.93 6.42
C ILE A 209 -10.00 -4.23 6.33
N THR A 210 -9.06 -4.30 5.40
CA THR A 210 -8.15 -5.43 5.20
C THR A 210 -7.45 -5.87 6.48
N ILE A 211 -6.95 -4.90 7.25
CA ILE A 211 -6.22 -5.20 8.48
C ILE A 211 -7.15 -5.77 9.54
N PHE A 212 -8.32 -5.18 9.72
CA PHE A 212 -9.28 -5.65 10.71
C PHE A 212 -9.78 -7.07 10.42
N VAL A 213 -10.05 -7.39 9.16
CA VAL A 213 -10.53 -8.72 8.74
C VAL A 213 -9.43 -9.77 8.74
N ASN A 214 -8.23 -9.46 8.19
CA ASN A 214 -7.17 -10.45 8.02
C ASN A 214 -6.48 -10.83 9.34
N PHE A 215 -6.54 -9.95 10.34
CA PHE A 215 -6.06 -10.23 11.68
C PHE A 215 -7.16 -10.66 12.66
N ASN A 216 -8.39 -10.92 12.16
CA ASN A 216 -9.55 -11.36 12.95
C ASN A 216 -9.85 -10.42 14.14
N LEU A 217 -9.73 -9.11 13.92
CA LEU A 217 -9.90 -8.11 14.99
C LEU A 217 -11.36 -7.94 15.42
N GLU A 218 -12.31 -8.55 14.74
CA GLU A 218 -13.68 -8.71 15.20
C GLU A 218 -13.79 -9.50 16.54
N THR A 219 -12.74 -10.20 16.91
CA THR A 219 -12.62 -10.85 18.24
C THR A 219 -12.25 -9.87 19.35
N VAL A 220 -11.69 -8.72 18.98
CA VAL A 220 -11.30 -7.64 19.90
C VAL A 220 -12.43 -6.62 20.06
N SER A 221 -13.02 -6.19 18.95
CA SER A 221 -14.18 -5.30 18.91
C SER A 221 -15.00 -5.60 17.65
N LYS A 222 -16.33 -5.49 17.78
CA LYS A 222 -17.24 -5.62 16.64
C LYS A 222 -17.45 -4.29 15.90
N ASP A 223 -17.04 -3.17 16.47
CA ASP A 223 -17.39 -1.86 15.96
C ASP A 223 -16.23 -1.23 15.19
N LEU A 224 -16.48 -0.83 13.96
CA LEU A 224 -15.58 -0.03 13.12
C LEU A 224 -16.24 1.34 12.87
N LEU A 225 -15.65 2.39 13.43
CA LEU A 225 -16.11 3.75 13.18
C LEU A 225 -15.61 4.24 11.82
N ILE A 226 -16.51 4.84 11.05
CA ILE A 226 -16.27 5.47 9.75
C ILE A 226 -16.39 6.99 9.94
N ILE A 227 -15.31 7.72 9.68
CA ILE A 227 -15.27 9.19 9.72
C ILE A 227 -15.16 9.79 8.31
N GLU A 228 -14.62 9.03 7.35
CA GLU A 228 -14.36 9.47 5.96
C GLU A 228 -13.39 10.68 5.90
N ASP A 229 -12.42 10.70 6.81
CA ASP A 229 -11.46 11.80 6.91
C ASP A 229 -10.22 11.61 6.03
N THR A 230 -9.79 10.37 5.79
CA THR A 230 -8.58 10.07 5.03
C THR A 230 -8.62 8.70 4.36
N LEU A 231 -7.73 8.52 3.39
CA LEU A 231 -7.58 7.31 2.60
C LEU A 231 -6.17 6.72 2.77
N ILE A 232 -6.05 5.43 2.51
CA ILE A 232 -4.79 4.75 2.30
C ILE A 232 -4.48 4.80 0.80
N ASN A 233 -3.38 5.47 0.44
CA ASN A 233 -2.88 5.56 -0.91
C ASN A 233 -1.60 4.75 -1.01
N SER A 234 -1.66 3.55 -1.61
CA SER A 234 -0.52 2.65 -1.71
C SER A 234 0.38 3.06 -2.86
N PHE A 235 1.67 3.07 -2.61
CA PHE A 235 2.74 3.38 -3.55
C PHE A 235 3.60 2.15 -3.78
N CYS A 236 3.97 1.91 -5.04
CA CYS A 236 4.96 0.91 -5.42
C CYS A 236 6.29 1.59 -5.70
N GLY A 237 7.34 1.14 -4.99
CA GLY A 237 8.71 1.57 -5.22
C GLY A 237 9.63 0.41 -5.56
N LEU A 238 10.60 0.66 -6.46
CA LEU A 238 11.68 -0.24 -6.83
C LEU A 238 13.03 0.37 -6.49
N SER A 239 13.97 -0.43 -6.01
CA SER A 239 15.34 0.00 -5.73
C SER A 239 16.01 0.50 -7.01
N LYS A 240 16.46 1.76 -7.01
CA LYS A 240 17.24 2.29 -8.15
C LYS A 240 18.56 1.55 -8.31
N LYS A 241 19.23 1.21 -7.20
CA LYS A 241 20.48 0.45 -7.25
C LYS A 241 20.31 -0.91 -7.91
N TRP A 242 19.23 -1.62 -7.58
CA TRP A 242 18.93 -2.88 -8.26
C TRP A 242 18.58 -2.66 -9.73
N LEU A 243 17.75 -1.69 -10.07
CA LEU A 243 17.42 -1.37 -11.46
C LEU A 243 18.67 -1.04 -12.28
N ASP A 244 19.66 -0.37 -11.69
CA ASP A 244 20.90 -0.02 -12.36
C ASP A 244 21.82 -1.25 -12.62
N THR A 245 21.58 -2.39 -11.97
CA THR A 245 22.29 -3.66 -12.28
C THR A 245 21.72 -4.36 -13.51
N LEU A 246 20.48 -4.02 -13.91
CA LEU A 246 19.83 -4.65 -15.04
C LEU A 246 20.37 -4.09 -16.38
N PRO A 247 20.49 -4.92 -17.44
CA PRO A 247 20.63 -4.44 -18.80
C PRO A 247 19.57 -3.38 -19.13
N ALA A 248 19.92 -2.43 -19.99
CA ALA A 248 19.08 -1.25 -20.25
C ALA A 248 17.68 -1.61 -20.78
N ASP A 249 17.56 -2.64 -21.61
CA ASP A 249 16.30 -3.15 -22.14
C ASP A 249 15.42 -3.75 -21.04
N LEU A 250 15.97 -4.57 -20.14
CA LEU A 250 15.23 -5.11 -19.00
C LEU A 250 14.80 -4.03 -18.02
N ARG A 251 15.72 -3.11 -17.69
CA ARG A 251 15.42 -1.99 -16.80
C ARG A 251 14.24 -1.16 -17.31
N GLN A 252 14.31 -0.77 -18.60
CA GLN A 252 13.24 0.02 -19.23
C GLN A 252 11.93 -0.78 -19.29
N GLY A 253 12.00 -2.07 -19.63
CA GLY A 253 10.85 -2.97 -19.66
C GLY A 253 10.15 -3.07 -18.29
N VAL A 254 10.92 -3.29 -17.22
CA VAL A 254 10.39 -3.35 -15.85
C VAL A 254 9.69 -2.05 -15.46
N ILE A 255 10.35 -0.89 -15.64
CA ILE A 255 9.77 0.41 -15.29
C ILE A 255 8.48 0.67 -16.08
N THR A 256 8.50 0.43 -17.39
CA THR A 256 7.35 0.67 -18.26
C THR A 256 6.17 -0.22 -17.91
N GLU A 257 6.39 -1.53 -17.77
CA GLU A 257 5.30 -2.47 -17.45
C GLU A 257 4.74 -2.26 -16.05
N THR A 258 5.57 -1.99 -15.05
CA THR A 258 5.08 -1.73 -13.70
C THR A 258 4.25 -0.46 -13.63
N ARG A 259 4.69 0.64 -14.27
CA ARG A 259 3.93 1.90 -14.34
C ARG A 259 2.60 1.76 -15.10
N LYS A 260 2.57 0.96 -16.15
CA LYS A 260 1.36 0.67 -16.93
C LYS A 260 0.33 -0.14 -16.15
N LEU A 261 0.79 -1.07 -15.30
CA LEU A 261 -0.09 -2.02 -14.62
C LEU A 261 -0.54 -1.53 -13.25
N PHE A 262 0.25 -0.71 -12.55
CA PHE A 262 -0.07 -0.31 -11.19
C PHE A 262 -1.45 0.36 -11.07
N PRO A 263 -1.91 1.24 -11.99
CA PRO A 263 -3.26 1.79 -11.94
C PRO A 263 -4.40 0.77 -11.98
N LYS A 264 -4.15 -0.45 -12.49
CA LYS A 264 -5.15 -1.54 -12.46
C LYS A 264 -5.47 -2.03 -11.04
N GLY A 265 -4.65 -1.66 -10.06
CA GLY A 265 -4.91 -1.91 -8.65
C GLY A 265 -6.20 -1.31 -8.12
N VAL A 266 -6.76 -0.30 -8.80
CA VAL A 266 -8.07 0.28 -8.48
C VAL A 266 -9.17 -0.77 -8.48
N GLN A 267 -9.24 -1.62 -9.52
CA GLN A 267 -10.24 -2.68 -9.61
C GLN A 267 -10.11 -3.66 -8.44
N PHE A 268 -8.90 -4.13 -8.14
CA PHE A 268 -8.67 -5.02 -6.99
C PHE A 268 -9.07 -4.37 -5.67
N SER A 269 -8.77 -3.07 -5.51
CA SER A 269 -9.15 -2.31 -4.33
C SER A 269 -10.67 -2.32 -4.13
N ASP A 270 -11.45 -2.10 -5.17
CA ASP A 270 -12.92 -2.08 -5.09
C ASP A 270 -13.48 -3.46 -4.75
N GLU A 271 -13.05 -4.51 -5.44
CA GLU A 271 -13.47 -5.89 -5.19
C GLU A 271 -13.14 -6.33 -3.76
N PHE A 272 -11.94 -6.04 -3.26
CA PHE A 272 -11.53 -6.39 -1.89
C PHE A 272 -12.29 -5.62 -0.84
N ASN A 273 -12.47 -4.30 -1.00
CA ASN A 273 -13.21 -3.51 -0.02
C ASN A 273 -14.65 -4.00 0.11
N VAL A 274 -15.32 -4.35 -0.99
CA VAL A 274 -16.67 -4.93 -0.96
C VAL A 274 -16.67 -6.29 -0.27
N SER A 275 -15.79 -7.19 -0.68
CA SER A 275 -15.70 -8.55 -0.13
C SER A 275 -15.38 -8.56 1.36
N LEU A 276 -14.41 -7.73 1.79
CA LEU A 276 -13.99 -7.65 3.18
C LEU A 276 -15.01 -6.95 4.07
N THR A 277 -15.75 -5.97 3.53
CA THR A 277 -16.90 -5.37 4.24
C THR A 277 -17.94 -6.43 4.55
N LYS A 278 -18.34 -7.23 3.55
CA LYS A 278 -19.28 -8.34 3.74
C LYS A 278 -18.75 -9.37 4.76
N LYS A 279 -17.48 -9.75 4.65
CA LYS A 279 -16.85 -10.69 5.58
C LYS A 279 -16.80 -10.18 7.01
N TRP A 280 -16.60 -8.86 7.21
CA TRP A 280 -16.68 -8.23 8.52
C TRP A 280 -18.07 -8.38 9.15
N GLU A 281 -19.11 -8.09 8.38
CA GLU A 281 -20.51 -8.19 8.80
C GLU A 281 -20.92 -9.66 9.09
N GLU A 282 -20.52 -10.61 8.22
CA GLU A 282 -20.75 -12.06 8.42
C GLU A 282 -20.15 -12.59 9.72
N ARG A 283 -19.05 -11.98 10.20
CA ARG A 283 -18.42 -12.29 11.49
C ARG A 283 -19.02 -11.53 12.67
N GLY A 284 -20.14 -10.84 12.45
CA GLY A 284 -20.88 -10.07 13.45
C GLY A 284 -20.31 -8.68 13.70
N GLY A 285 -19.41 -8.19 12.83
CA GLY A 285 -18.89 -6.84 12.87
C GLY A 285 -19.94 -5.80 12.43
N LYS A 286 -19.78 -4.58 12.90
CA LYS A 286 -20.69 -3.46 12.65
C LYS A 286 -19.91 -2.24 12.18
N PHE A 287 -20.55 -1.42 11.37
CA PHE A 287 -20.05 -0.11 10.99
C PHE A 287 -20.82 0.97 11.74
N ILE A 288 -20.07 1.80 12.44
CA ILE A 288 -20.60 2.94 13.20
C ILE A 288 -20.31 4.20 12.39
N ARG A 289 -21.24 5.14 12.40
CA ARG A 289 -21.05 6.48 11.81
C ARG A 289 -21.34 7.54 12.86
N LEU A 290 -20.55 8.61 12.85
CA LEU A 290 -20.82 9.79 13.65
C LEU A 290 -22.13 10.46 13.19
N SER A 291 -22.78 11.17 14.11
CA SER A 291 -23.87 12.06 13.74
C SER A 291 -23.40 13.14 12.76
N ALA A 292 -24.31 13.73 11.98
CA ALA A 292 -23.96 14.80 11.04
C ALA A 292 -23.25 15.97 11.73
N ALA A 293 -23.70 16.34 12.95
CA ALA A 293 -23.09 17.41 13.73
C ALA A 293 -21.64 17.08 14.15
N GLU A 294 -21.38 15.84 14.57
CA GLU A 294 -20.02 15.39 14.90
C GLU A 294 -19.13 15.28 13.66
N GLN A 295 -19.67 14.83 12.53
CA GLN A 295 -18.95 14.80 11.27
C GLN A 295 -18.51 16.21 10.82
N ASP A 296 -19.39 17.21 10.96
CA ASP A 296 -19.07 18.61 10.71
C ASP A 296 -18.00 19.14 11.69
N GLN A 297 -18.06 18.70 12.95
CA GLN A 297 -17.06 19.03 13.95
C GLN A 297 -15.69 18.43 13.58
N VAL A 298 -15.64 17.17 13.16
CA VAL A 298 -14.40 16.53 12.66
C VAL A 298 -13.84 17.31 11.47
N ARG A 299 -14.67 17.68 10.49
CA ARG A 299 -14.23 18.49 9.34
C ARG A 299 -13.56 19.79 9.80
N LYS A 300 -14.15 20.51 10.74
CA LYS A 300 -13.56 21.75 11.30
C LYS A 300 -12.25 21.48 12.05
N LEU A 301 -12.20 20.43 12.85
CA LEU A 301 -11.01 20.06 13.63
C LEU A 301 -9.83 19.70 12.73
N LEU A 302 -10.08 19.01 11.63
CA LEU A 302 -9.02 18.48 10.78
C LEU A 302 -8.73 19.32 9.52
N ALA A 303 -9.50 20.40 9.27
CA ALA A 303 -9.48 21.19 8.03
C ALA A 303 -8.07 21.67 7.62
N ASN A 304 -7.25 22.09 8.57
CA ASN A 304 -5.92 22.66 8.28
C ASN A 304 -4.76 21.77 8.77
N VAL A 305 -4.97 20.46 8.89
CA VAL A 305 -3.90 19.52 9.23
C VAL A 305 -2.78 19.59 8.20
N GLY A 306 -3.12 19.66 6.92
CA GLY A 306 -2.14 19.76 5.83
C GLY A 306 -1.25 20.99 5.96
N GLU A 307 -1.82 22.13 6.28
CA GLU A 307 -1.10 23.40 6.50
C GLU A 307 -0.15 23.29 7.68
N VAL A 308 -0.62 22.73 8.81
CA VAL A 308 0.21 22.61 10.03
C VAL A 308 1.37 21.62 9.81
N VAL A 309 1.08 20.47 9.21
CA VAL A 309 2.10 19.42 8.99
C VAL A 309 3.17 19.83 7.98
N THR A 310 2.81 20.71 7.04
CA THR A 310 3.75 21.23 6.02
C THR A 310 4.44 22.54 6.45
N ASP A 311 4.16 23.05 7.64
CA ASP A 311 4.86 24.23 8.15
C ASP A 311 6.37 23.97 8.25
N GLY A 312 7.18 24.92 7.78
CA GLY A 312 8.64 24.77 7.68
C GLY A 312 9.13 23.76 6.62
N LYS A 313 8.22 23.19 5.79
CA LYS A 313 8.53 22.22 4.73
C LYS A 313 8.02 22.73 3.36
N PRO A 314 8.73 23.69 2.72
CA PRO A 314 8.23 24.40 1.54
C PRO A 314 7.88 23.46 0.36
N ASP A 315 8.68 22.43 0.11
CA ASP A 315 8.41 21.48 -0.99
C ASP A 315 7.14 20.65 -0.74
N ALA A 316 6.92 20.21 0.51
CA ALA A 316 5.72 19.48 0.89
C ALA A 316 4.48 20.39 0.82
N ARG A 317 4.62 21.65 1.23
CA ARG A 317 3.55 22.66 1.12
C ARG A 317 3.18 22.93 -0.34
N ALA A 318 4.18 23.13 -1.20
CA ALA A 318 3.94 23.35 -2.62
C ALA A 318 3.24 22.14 -3.26
N PHE A 319 3.69 20.95 -2.94
CA PHE A 319 3.07 19.71 -3.44
C PHE A 319 1.65 19.51 -2.89
N TYR A 320 1.40 19.83 -1.62
CA TYR A 320 0.05 19.80 -1.03
C TYR A 320 -0.91 20.74 -1.80
N ASN A 321 -0.48 21.96 -2.05
CA ASN A 321 -1.29 22.93 -2.79
C ASN A 321 -1.58 22.47 -4.23
N GLU A 322 -0.59 21.83 -4.87
CA GLU A 322 -0.74 21.27 -6.21
C GLU A 322 -1.74 20.12 -6.25
N VAL A 323 -1.60 19.12 -5.37
CA VAL A 323 -2.54 17.99 -5.28
C VAL A 323 -3.95 18.49 -4.97
N LYS A 324 -4.08 19.44 -4.04
CA LYS A 324 -5.36 20.05 -3.70
C LYS A 324 -5.99 20.75 -4.89
N ALA A 325 -5.21 21.51 -5.65
CA ALA A 325 -5.70 22.20 -6.85
C ALA A 325 -6.16 21.23 -7.96
N VAL A 326 -5.51 20.07 -8.11
CA VAL A 326 -5.96 19.00 -9.02
C VAL A 326 -7.22 18.34 -8.45
N SER A 327 -7.24 18.03 -7.15
CA SER A 327 -8.37 17.43 -6.46
C SER A 327 -9.64 18.28 -6.59
N ASP A 328 -9.54 19.60 -6.38
CA ASP A 328 -10.67 20.53 -6.46
C ASP A 328 -11.28 20.63 -7.89
N LYS A 329 -10.51 20.31 -8.94
CA LYS A 329 -10.96 20.35 -10.35
C LYS A 329 -11.57 19.04 -10.83
N VAL A 330 -11.24 17.92 -10.23
CA VAL A 330 -11.75 16.59 -10.57
C VAL A 330 -13.14 16.40 -9.93
N GLN A 331 -14.13 16.02 -10.75
CA GLN A 331 -15.49 15.75 -10.28
C GLN A 331 -15.68 14.30 -9.84
#